data_b0252ba6829831c76bef625eb3f6e340
#
_entry.id   b0252ba6829831c76bef625eb3f6e340
#
_cell.length_a   1.000
_cell.length_b   1.000
_cell.length_c   1.000
_cell.angle_alpha   90.00
_cell.angle_beta   90.00
_cell.angle_gamma   90.00
#
_symmetry.space_group_name_H-M   'P 1'
#
loop_
_entity.id
_entity.type
_entity.pdbx_description
1 polymer ?
#
loop_
_entity_poly.entity_id
_entity_poly.type
_entity_poly.pdbx_seq_one_letter_code
_entity_poly.pdbx_strand_id
1 'polypeptide(L)'
;MDKKKWEQENVLRLVKKSRKGVLRVVFSRFGLMALLLILELVLLWMMWRWFNNDFEWFAAVQGVFTVLMFFHLFNSDMDATGKLTWMFLLAGIPIPASIFLWFTEKDVGHRTLKRRVQQRIDESRDLLHQDPEVLRDPEIESSGTDDLCRYLNRSGSFPLYANTETKFFPQGEDKFAALLEELQKAEKFIFLEYFIIDEGYMWGSILKILADKAAQGVDVRVLYDGMLEISTLPWDYPRRLEKLGIRCKAFAPIQPFLSTHYNYRDHRKILVIDGKVAFTGGVNLADEYINRKERFGHWKDTAILLRGEAVQSFTLMFLQMWNLTEKEPRWDEALLPSPPVEAEGYVMPYCDCPLDDYKVGESVYMDILNRAKDYVHIMTPYLILDNEMETALKFAAQRGVDVKLILPGIPDKKAAYALAKSHYQYLTAAGVKLYEYTPGFVHAKIFASDDVKAVVGTINLDYRSLYHHFECAAYLYGGPTVGDVERDFQRTLEQCRRVTPETIRHEKLGYKLGGSLMKLVAPLL
;
A
#
# COMPACT_ATOMS: atom_id res chain seq x y z
N MET A 1 13.37 -3.48 -30.30
CA MET A 1 11.95 -3.86 -30.49
C MET A 1 11.32 -2.83 -31.41
N ASP A 2 10.77 -3.30 -32.50
CA ASP A 2 10.53 -2.53 -33.73
C ASP A 2 9.25 -1.67 -33.64
N LYS A 3 9.30 -0.42 -34.13
CA LYS A 3 8.19 0.54 -34.14
C LYS A 3 6.93 -0.03 -34.81
N LYS A 4 7.11 -0.87 -35.84
CA LYS A 4 6.04 -1.55 -36.58
C LYS A 4 5.20 -2.53 -35.74
N LYS A 5 5.77 -3.17 -34.69
CA LYS A 5 5.07 -4.17 -33.87
C LYS A 5 4.02 -3.53 -32.94
N TRP A 6 4.20 -2.25 -32.59
CA TRP A 6 3.33 -1.53 -31.66
C TRP A 6 2.16 -0.82 -32.35
N GLU A 7 2.36 -0.35 -33.58
CA GLU A 7 1.26 0.17 -34.40
C GLU A 7 0.24 -0.94 -34.73
N GLN A 8 0.68 -2.20 -34.78
CA GLN A 8 -0.17 -3.37 -34.93
C GLN A 8 -0.94 -3.76 -33.64
N GLU A 9 -0.46 -3.38 -32.45
CA GLU A 9 -1.07 -3.73 -31.16
C GLU A 9 -2.11 -2.72 -30.67
N ASN A 10 -2.38 -1.64 -31.41
CA ASN A 10 -3.41 -0.64 -31.09
C ASN A 10 -3.25 0.04 -29.70
N VAL A 11 -2.00 0.36 -29.32
CA VAL A 11 -1.64 0.98 -28.02
C VAL A 11 -1.11 2.39 -28.20
N LEU A 12 -1.44 3.30 -27.25
CA LEU A 12 -0.95 4.67 -27.20
C LEU A 12 0.26 4.78 -26.26
N ARG A 13 1.31 5.49 -26.68
CA ARG A 13 2.51 5.74 -25.87
C ARG A 13 2.92 7.20 -25.92
N LEU A 14 3.18 7.77 -24.75
CA LEU A 14 3.62 9.16 -24.58
C LEU A 14 5.13 9.30 -24.38
N VAL A 15 5.81 8.22 -24.01
CA VAL A 15 7.25 8.24 -23.71
C VAL A 15 7.99 7.17 -24.51
N LYS A 16 9.07 7.56 -25.20
CA LYS A 16 10.01 6.60 -25.78
C LYS A 16 10.95 6.11 -24.69
N LYS A 17 10.92 4.81 -24.37
CA LYS A 17 11.83 4.18 -23.39
C LYS A 17 13.29 4.33 -23.89
N SER A 18 14.02 5.29 -23.33
CA SER A 18 15.44 5.50 -23.65
C SER A 18 16.28 4.57 -22.77
N ARG A 19 17.32 3.90 -23.33
CA ARG A 19 18.30 3.15 -22.54
C ARG A 19 18.99 4.14 -21.57
N LYS A 20 18.87 3.90 -20.26
CA LYS A 20 19.50 4.71 -19.22
C LYS A 20 21.00 4.36 -19.17
N GLY A 21 21.87 5.24 -19.63
CA GLY A 21 23.31 5.15 -19.35
C GLY A 21 23.59 5.66 -17.92
N VAL A 22 24.64 5.14 -17.26
CA VAL A 22 25.05 5.52 -15.89
C VAL A 22 25.19 7.04 -15.73
N LEU A 23 25.77 7.74 -16.70
CA LEU A 23 25.90 9.21 -16.70
C LEU A 23 24.53 9.91 -16.65
N ARG A 24 23.51 9.38 -17.29
CA ARG A 24 22.16 9.96 -17.28
C ARG A 24 21.44 9.78 -15.95
N VAL A 25 21.79 8.73 -15.19
CA VAL A 25 21.29 8.51 -13.82
C VAL A 25 21.95 9.49 -12.86
N VAL A 26 23.27 9.68 -12.97
CA VAL A 26 24.04 10.62 -12.13
C VAL A 26 23.62 12.07 -12.37
N PHE A 27 23.40 12.47 -13.62
CA PHE A 27 22.91 13.82 -13.98
C PHE A 27 21.39 13.93 -14.05
N SER A 28 20.65 12.91 -13.59
CA SER A 28 19.21 13.00 -13.39
C SER A 28 18.89 13.79 -12.12
N ARG A 29 17.64 14.27 -11.98
CA ARG A 29 17.17 14.86 -10.71
C ARG A 29 17.41 13.94 -9.52
N PHE A 30 17.26 12.63 -9.69
CA PHE A 30 17.57 11.63 -8.67
C PHE A 30 19.05 11.63 -8.29
N GLY A 31 19.97 11.62 -9.26
CA GLY A 31 21.40 11.67 -9.00
C GLY A 31 21.82 12.96 -8.29
N LEU A 32 21.25 14.10 -8.70
CA LEU A 32 21.49 15.39 -8.04
C LEU A 32 20.96 15.39 -6.61
N MET A 33 19.73 14.88 -6.38
CA MET A 33 19.16 14.77 -5.04
C MET A 33 19.96 13.84 -4.14
N ALA A 34 20.35 12.67 -4.63
CA ALA A 34 21.19 11.74 -3.89
C ALA A 34 22.54 12.37 -3.53
N LEU A 35 23.16 13.13 -4.45
CA LEU A 35 24.40 13.85 -4.20
C LEU A 35 24.22 14.93 -3.11
N LEU A 36 23.15 15.71 -3.16
CA LEU A 36 22.87 16.74 -2.16
C LEU A 36 22.62 16.13 -0.78
N LEU A 37 21.87 15.03 -0.69
CA LEU A 37 21.65 14.30 0.56
C LEU A 37 22.95 13.74 1.14
N ILE A 38 23.81 13.15 0.30
CA ILE A 38 25.13 12.66 0.73
C ILE A 38 25.97 13.83 1.24
N LEU A 39 25.96 14.96 0.53
CA LEU A 39 26.71 16.16 0.95
C LEU A 39 26.22 16.69 2.31
N GLU A 40 24.91 16.76 2.53
CA GLU A 40 24.32 17.13 3.82
C GLU A 40 24.74 16.20 4.96
N LEU A 41 24.68 14.89 4.73
CA LEU A 41 25.12 13.88 5.72
C LEU A 41 26.61 14.01 6.03
N VAL A 42 27.45 14.23 5.02
CA VAL A 42 28.89 14.44 5.19
C VAL A 42 29.18 15.73 5.98
N LEU A 43 28.48 16.83 5.69
CA LEU A 43 28.64 18.09 6.42
C LEU A 43 28.21 17.94 7.88
N LEU A 44 27.07 17.28 8.16
CA LEU A 44 26.62 17.01 9.53
C LEU A 44 27.61 16.13 10.29
N TRP A 45 28.16 15.09 9.65
CA TRP A 45 29.18 14.22 10.23
C TRP A 45 30.48 14.96 10.50
N MET A 46 30.96 15.81 9.57
CA MET A 46 32.17 16.61 9.74
C MET A 46 32.01 17.62 10.88
N MET A 47 30.88 18.29 10.95
CA MET A 47 30.55 19.23 12.01
C MET A 47 30.51 18.53 13.39
N TRP A 48 29.83 17.37 13.50
CA TRP A 48 29.79 16.58 14.73
C TRP A 48 31.20 16.11 15.15
N ARG A 49 32.00 15.62 14.19
CA ARG A 49 33.38 15.15 14.44
C ARG A 49 34.29 16.29 14.90
N TRP A 50 34.16 17.48 14.29
CA TRP A 50 34.90 18.67 14.70
C TRP A 50 34.60 19.04 16.15
N PHE A 51 33.33 19.19 16.52
CA PHE A 51 32.95 19.48 17.90
C PHE A 51 33.45 18.43 18.90
N ASN A 52 33.37 17.15 18.54
CA ASN A 52 33.78 16.04 19.41
C ASN A 52 35.32 15.99 19.63
N ASN A 53 36.10 16.47 18.68
CA ASN A 53 37.56 16.46 18.79
C ASN A 53 38.15 17.71 19.46
N ASP A 54 37.50 18.86 19.32
CA ASP A 54 38.07 20.15 19.75
C ASP A 54 37.60 20.61 21.13
N PHE A 55 36.59 19.93 21.68
CA PHE A 55 35.99 20.33 22.97
C PHE A 55 35.84 19.11 23.91
N GLU A 56 36.77 18.96 24.86
CA GLU A 56 36.76 17.83 25.83
C GLU A 56 35.45 17.75 26.67
N TRP A 57 34.85 18.89 27.04
CA TRP A 57 33.60 18.95 27.77
C TRP A 57 32.38 18.52 26.94
N PHE A 58 32.50 18.54 25.61
CA PHE A 58 31.41 18.24 24.69
C PHE A 58 30.92 16.80 24.82
N ALA A 59 31.84 15.85 25.06
CA ALA A 59 31.50 14.45 25.25
C ALA A 59 30.61 14.24 26.51
N ALA A 60 30.89 14.98 27.59
CA ALA A 60 30.08 14.90 28.81
C ALA A 60 28.68 15.48 28.60
N VAL A 61 28.57 16.64 27.96
CA VAL A 61 27.27 17.26 27.62
C VAL A 61 26.48 16.36 26.65
N GLN A 62 27.14 15.79 25.66
CA GLN A 62 26.52 14.84 24.74
C GLN A 62 26.00 13.61 25.46
N GLY A 63 26.74 13.07 26.44
CA GLY A 63 26.29 11.93 27.24
C GLY A 63 25.00 12.25 28.02
N VAL A 64 24.95 13.40 28.71
CA VAL A 64 23.75 13.84 29.41
C VAL A 64 22.58 14.03 28.43
N PHE A 65 22.82 14.66 27.30
CA PHE A 65 21.81 14.88 26.27
C PHE A 65 21.27 13.55 25.73
N THR A 66 22.12 12.57 25.48
CA THR A 66 21.71 11.23 25.00
C THR A 66 20.80 10.53 26.02
N VAL A 67 21.14 10.62 27.30
CA VAL A 67 20.30 10.07 28.38
C VAL A 67 18.92 10.76 28.41
N LEU A 68 18.87 12.08 28.28
CA LEU A 68 17.60 12.82 28.22
C LEU A 68 16.76 12.41 27.00
N MET A 69 17.40 12.22 25.85
CA MET A 69 16.72 11.73 24.65
C MET A 69 16.20 10.29 24.79
N PHE A 70 16.93 9.42 25.51
CA PHE A 70 16.42 8.07 25.84
C PHE A 70 15.18 8.15 26.73
N PHE A 71 15.15 9.00 27.75
CA PHE A 71 13.95 9.24 28.55
C PHE A 71 12.80 9.78 27.73
N HIS A 72 13.06 10.70 26.81
CA HIS A 72 12.05 11.23 25.90
C HIS A 72 11.44 10.13 25.04
N LEU A 73 12.27 9.32 24.36
CA LEU A 73 11.81 8.20 23.54
C LEU A 73 11.05 7.15 24.36
N PHE A 74 11.55 6.81 25.55
CA PHE A 74 10.90 5.83 26.42
C PHE A 74 9.46 6.23 26.75
N ASN A 75 9.20 7.52 26.95
CA ASN A 75 7.88 8.06 27.28
C ASN A 75 7.06 8.49 26.04
N SER A 76 7.57 8.34 24.82
CA SER A 76 6.82 8.65 23.58
C SER A 76 5.78 7.57 23.26
N ASP A 77 4.80 7.86 22.43
CA ASP A 77 3.78 6.91 21.93
C ASP A 77 4.26 6.06 20.75
N MET A 78 5.54 6.17 20.37
CA MET A 78 6.12 5.38 19.29
C MET A 78 6.09 3.89 19.63
N ASP A 79 5.93 3.03 18.61
CA ASP A 79 6.00 1.60 18.75
C ASP A 79 7.37 1.13 19.33
N ALA A 80 7.39 -0.04 19.99
CA ALA A 80 8.58 -0.52 20.70
C ALA A 80 9.79 -0.73 19.78
N THR A 81 9.57 -1.18 18.55
CA THR A 81 10.64 -1.43 17.57
C THR A 81 11.21 -0.12 17.07
N GLY A 82 10.35 0.87 16.80
CA GLY A 82 10.75 2.23 16.45
C GLY A 82 11.59 2.89 17.56
N LYS A 83 11.17 2.77 18.83
CA LYS A 83 11.95 3.26 19.99
C LYS A 83 13.35 2.65 20.03
N LEU A 84 13.45 1.32 19.90
CA LEU A 84 14.74 0.62 19.90
C LEU A 84 15.63 1.07 18.74
N THR A 85 15.08 1.24 17.54
CA THR A 85 15.80 1.75 16.37
C THR A 85 16.38 3.12 16.62
N TRP A 86 15.58 4.06 17.14
CA TRP A 86 16.04 5.40 17.48
C TRP A 86 17.04 5.43 18.62
N MET A 87 16.86 4.59 19.67
CA MET A 87 17.84 4.47 20.75
C MET A 87 19.20 3.97 20.24
N PHE A 88 19.19 3.00 19.30
CA PHE A 88 20.42 2.51 18.67
C PHE A 88 21.13 3.61 17.87
N LEU A 89 20.37 4.40 17.07
CA LEU A 89 20.92 5.53 16.31
C LEU A 89 21.46 6.64 17.24
N LEU A 90 20.73 6.96 18.32
CA LEU A 90 21.17 7.94 19.32
C LEU A 90 22.43 7.51 20.06
N ALA A 91 22.60 6.21 20.34
CA ALA A 91 23.81 5.69 20.95
C ALA A 91 25.04 5.82 20.02
N GLY A 92 24.84 5.65 18.68
CA GLY A 92 25.92 5.71 17.70
C GLY A 92 26.28 7.13 17.24
N ILE A 93 25.27 7.95 16.94
CA ILE A 93 25.40 9.30 16.37
C ILE A 93 24.43 10.30 17.06
N PRO A 94 24.62 10.63 18.34
CA PRO A 94 23.62 11.28 19.17
C PRO A 94 23.01 12.57 18.59
N ILE A 95 23.82 13.51 18.16
CA ILE A 95 23.36 14.82 17.68
C ILE A 95 22.64 14.70 16.33
N PRO A 96 23.21 14.06 15.29
CA PRO A 96 22.48 13.86 14.05
C PRO A 96 21.18 13.09 14.24
N ALA A 97 21.21 12.00 15.03
CA ALA A 97 20.01 11.19 15.28
C ALA A 97 18.93 12.00 16.02
N SER A 98 19.29 12.86 16.99
CA SER A 98 18.34 13.73 17.68
C SER A 98 17.70 14.77 16.77
N ILE A 99 18.48 15.36 15.86
CA ILE A 99 17.96 16.29 14.86
C ILE A 99 16.94 15.58 13.95
N PHE A 100 17.28 14.38 13.47
CA PHE A 100 16.36 13.60 12.64
C PHE A 100 15.12 13.17 13.41
N LEU A 101 15.26 12.71 14.66
CA LEU A 101 14.13 12.34 15.51
C LEU A 101 13.20 13.55 15.72
N TRP A 102 13.75 14.69 16.12
CA TRP A 102 12.96 15.93 16.27
C TRP A 102 12.26 16.33 14.98
N PHE A 103 12.95 16.19 13.84
CA PHE A 103 12.39 16.51 12.53
C PHE A 103 11.22 15.58 12.16
N THR A 104 11.29 14.30 12.54
CA THR A 104 10.19 13.33 12.32
C THR A 104 9.04 13.58 13.29
N GLU A 105 9.30 13.77 14.58
CA GLU A 105 8.25 13.98 15.60
C GLU A 105 7.48 15.29 15.44
N LYS A 106 8.13 16.34 14.94
CA LYS A 106 7.49 17.68 14.78
C LYS A 106 6.80 17.85 13.44
N ASP A 107 6.70 16.82 12.63
CA ASP A 107 6.04 16.86 11.32
C ASP A 107 6.56 17.98 10.39
N VAL A 108 7.78 18.46 10.62
CA VAL A 108 8.32 19.67 9.96
C VAL A 108 8.26 19.53 8.44
N GLY A 109 8.55 18.33 7.92
CA GLY A 109 8.58 18.08 6.48
C GLY A 109 7.21 17.85 5.85
N HIS A 110 6.16 17.51 6.63
CA HIS A 110 4.86 17.13 6.09
C HIS A 110 3.64 17.75 6.77
N ARG A 111 3.85 18.69 7.69
CA ARG A 111 2.78 19.36 8.44
C ARG A 111 1.69 19.97 7.56
N THR A 112 2.08 20.55 6.43
CA THR A 112 1.13 21.13 5.47
C THR A 112 0.30 20.05 4.79
N LEU A 113 0.92 18.92 4.42
CA LEU A 113 0.22 17.78 3.84
C LEU A 113 -0.75 17.18 4.85
N LYS A 114 -0.28 16.90 6.09
CA LYS A 114 -1.12 16.37 7.18
C LYS A 114 -2.37 17.22 7.40
N ARG A 115 -2.19 18.55 7.52
CA ARG A 115 -3.31 19.48 7.69
C ARG A 115 -4.30 19.42 6.51
N ARG A 116 -3.81 19.38 5.28
CA ARG A 116 -4.69 19.32 4.10
C ARG A 116 -5.44 18.00 4.03
N VAL A 117 -4.76 16.88 4.29
CA VAL A 117 -5.39 15.55 4.32
C VAL A 117 -6.50 15.54 5.37
N GLN A 118 -6.18 15.94 6.61
CA GLN A 118 -7.17 15.98 7.69
C GLN A 118 -8.36 16.88 7.34
N GLN A 119 -8.09 18.06 6.78
CA GLN A 119 -9.15 18.97 6.33
C GLN A 119 -10.08 18.32 5.29
N ARG A 120 -9.53 17.58 4.30
CA ARG A 120 -10.34 16.89 3.28
C ARG A 120 -11.15 15.73 3.86
N ILE A 121 -10.59 14.99 4.82
CA ILE A 121 -11.31 13.95 5.56
C ILE A 121 -12.47 14.57 6.34
N ASP A 122 -12.22 15.64 7.08
CA ASP A 122 -13.25 16.31 7.89
C ASP A 122 -14.37 16.91 7.03
N GLU A 123 -14.03 17.57 5.91
CA GLU A 123 -15.02 18.13 4.96
C GLU A 123 -15.90 17.07 4.30
N SER A 124 -15.40 15.85 4.19
CA SER A 124 -16.09 14.75 3.50
C SER A 124 -16.72 13.72 4.46
N ARG A 125 -16.60 13.92 5.77
CA ARG A 125 -17.01 12.95 6.78
C ARG A 125 -18.49 12.58 6.72
N ASP A 126 -19.34 13.56 6.43
CA ASP A 126 -20.80 13.40 6.43
C ASP A 126 -21.39 13.16 5.02
N LEU A 127 -20.56 12.88 4.02
CA LEU A 127 -21.02 12.64 2.66
C LEU A 127 -21.54 11.21 2.43
N LEU A 128 -21.03 10.26 3.20
CA LEU A 128 -21.50 8.86 3.18
C LEU A 128 -22.11 8.51 4.54
N HIS A 129 -23.26 7.87 4.51
CA HIS A 129 -23.98 7.49 5.71
C HIS A 129 -24.07 5.98 5.83
N GLN A 130 -23.89 5.49 7.06
CA GLN A 130 -24.15 4.11 7.39
C GLN A 130 -25.66 3.88 7.49
N ASP A 131 -26.17 2.91 6.74
CA ASP A 131 -27.54 2.43 6.94
C ASP A 131 -27.62 1.70 8.30
N PRO A 132 -28.45 2.21 9.24
CA PRO A 132 -28.59 1.56 10.55
C PRO A 132 -29.23 0.17 10.47
N GLU A 133 -30.03 -0.15 9.44
CA GLU A 133 -30.65 -1.45 9.29
C GLU A 133 -29.62 -2.52 8.95
N VAL A 134 -28.61 -2.20 8.15
CA VAL A 134 -27.49 -3.11 7.85
C VAL A 134 -26.74 -3.51 9.12
N LEU A 135 -26.54 -2.58 10.07
CA LEU A 135 -25.85 -2.89 11.33
C LEU A 135 -26.71 -3.68 12.33
N ARG A 136 -28.05 -3.64 12.18
CA ARG A 136 -28.98 -4.40 13.02
C ARG A 136 -29.25 -5.81 12.51
N ASP A 137 -28.69 -6.17 11.36
CA ASP A 137 -28.78 -7.52 10.87
C ASP A 137 -28.19 -8.49 11.91
N PRO A 138 -28.96 -9.51 12.38
CA PRO A 138 -28.48 -10.44 13.41
C PRO A 138 -27.19 -11.17 13.04
N GLU A 139 -26.94 -11.38 11.77
CA GLU A 139 -25.71 -12.01 11.29
C GLU A 139 -24.50 -11.06 11.49
N ILE A 140 -24.66 -9.79 11.16
CA ILE A 140 -23.63 -8.76 11.33
C ILE A 140 -23.33 -8.55 12.82
N GLU A 141 -24.37 -8.40 13.66
CA GLU A 141 -24.23 -8.20 15.10
C GLU A 141 -23.55 -9.41 15.77
N SER A 142 -24.00 -10.63 15.47
CA SER A 142 -23.44 -11.85 16.09
C SER A 142 -22.00 -12.15 15.66
N SER A 143 -21.57 -11.66 14.51
CA SER A 143 -20.19 -11.82 14.02
C SER A 143 -19.21 -10.80 14.59
N GLY A 144 -19.70 -9.72 15.20
CA GLY A 144 -18.93 -8.55 15.64
C GLY A 144 -18.43 -7.67 14.47
N THR A 145 -18.98 -7.85 13.26
CA THR A 145 -18.69 -6.99 12.11
C THR A 145 -19.22 -5.58 12.33
N ASP A 146 -20.30 -5.41 13.09
CA ASP A 146 -20.82 -4.13 13.53
C ASP A 146 -19.84 -3.33 14.41
N ASP A 147 -19.09 -4.00 15.31
CA ASP A 147 -18.01 -3.39 16.09
C ASP A 147 -16.90 -2.84 15.19
N LEU A 148 -16.44 -3.65 14.24
CA LEU A 148 -15.45 -3.25 13.25
C LEU A 148 -15.97 -2.08 12.41
N CYS A 149 -17.23 -2.13 11.97
CA CYS A 149 -17.86 -1.06 11.20
C CYS A 149 -17.92 0.25 12.01
N ARG A 150 -18.28 0.20 13.30
CA ARG A 150 -18.25 1.38 14.19
C ARG A 150 -16.85 1.99 14.29
N TYR A 151 -15.82 1.16 14.38
CA TYR A 151 -14.43 1.64 14.37
C TYR A 151 -14.08 2.32 13.04
N LEU A 152 -14.39 1.69 11.91
CA LEU A 152 -14.09 2.20 10.57
C LEU A 152 -14.88 3.48 10.23
N ASN A 153 -16.13 3.58 10.69
CA ASN A 153 -16.91 4.80 10.54
C ASN A 153 -16.33 5.98 11.34
N ARG A 154 -15.73 5.72 12.49
CA ARG A 154 -15.03 6.76 13.28
C ARG A 154 -13.72 7.19 12.65
N SER A 155 -12.97 6.27 12.04
CA SER A 155 -11.66 6.57 11.44
C SER A 155 -11.78 7.34 10.12
N GLY A 156 -12.75 7.02 9.25
CA GLY A 156 -12.80 7.63 7.91
C GLY A 156 -14.15 7.62 7.22
N SER A 157 -15.25 7.33 7.93
CA SER A 157 -16.61 7.23 7.35
C SER A 157 -16.69 6.15 6.26
N PHE A 158 -16.40 4.90 6.65
CA PHE A 158 -16.46 3.73 5.79
C PHE A 158 -17.68 2.87 6.09
N PRO A 159 -18.83 3.10 5.41
CA PRO A 159 -20.05 2.33 5.63
C PRO A 159 -19.92 0.88 5.17
N LEU A 160 -20.67 -0.01 5.84
CA LEU A 160 -20.97 -1.37 5.42
C LEU A 160 -22.21 -1.37 4.53
N TYR A 161 -22.12 -1.97 3.35
CA TYR A 161 -23.16 -2.00 2.33
C TYR A 161 -23.64 -3.43 2.08
N ALA A 162 -24.95 -3.60 1.93
CA ALA A 162 -25.58 -4.86 1.53
C ALA A 162 -25.80 -4.95 0.01
N ASN A 163 -26.04 -3.80 -0.65
CA ASN A 163 -26.50 -3.72 -2.05
C ASN A 163 -25.32 -3.55 -3.02
N THR A 164 -24.37 -4.48 -3.00
CA THR A 164 -23.16 -4.40 -3.83
C THR A 164 -22.71 -5.77 -4.31
N GLU A 165 -22.78 -5.98 -5.61
CA GLU A 165 -22.19 -7.14 -6.28
C GLU A 165 -20.67 -7.02 -6.26
N THR A 166 -20.01 -8.16 -5.98
CA THR A 166 -18.54 -8.25 -6.02
C THR A 166 -18.08 -9.35 -6.95
N LYS A 167 -16.97 -9.12 -7.66
CA LYS A 167 -16.31 -10.11 -8.50
C LYS A 167 -14.81 -10.13 -8.22
N PHE A 168 -14.31 -11.27 -7.76
CA PHE A 168 -12.89 -11.49 -7.52
C PHE A 168 -12.15 -11.87 -8.80
N PHE A 169 -10.92 -11.38 -8.96
CA PHE A 169 -10.01 -11.74 -10.04
C PHE A 169 -8.77 -12.39 -9.45
N PRO A 170 -8.54 -13.66 -9.71
CA PRO A 170 -7.39 -14.41 -9.19
C PRO A 170 -6.07 -14.02 -9.85
N GLN A 171 -6.10 -13.32 -10.99
CA GLN A 171 -4.92 -12.92 -11.77
C GLN A 171 -5.07 -11.51 -12.35
N GLY A 172 -3.94 -10.86 -12.60
CA GLY A 172 -3.91 -9.52 -13.19
C GLY A 172 -4.43 -9.48 -14.63
N GLU A 173 -4.25 -10.56 -15.40
CA GLU A 173 -4.75 -10.72 -16.76
C GLU A 173 -6.28 -10.65 -16.81
N ASP A 174 -6.96 -11.35 -15.89
CA ASP A 174 -8.42 -11.38 -15.81
C ASP A 174 -8.98 -10.01 -15.42
N LYS A 175 -8.35 -9.35 -14.42
CA LYS A 175 -8.67 -7.96 -14.07
C LYS A 175 -8.48 -7.04 -15.26
N PHE A 176 -7.38 -7.17 -16.00
CA PHE A 176 -7.08 -6.29 -17.13
C PHE A 176 -8.12 -6.41 -18.25
N ALA A 177 -8.54 -7.62 -18.59
CA ALA A 177 -9.58 -7.84 -19.57
C ALA A 177 -10.90 -7.18 -19.17
N ALA A 178 -11.35 -7.40 -17.93
CA ALA A 178 -12.56 -6.79 -17.39
C ALA A 178 -12.46 -5.26 -17.32
N LEU A 179 -11.29 -4.73 -16.93
CA LEU A 179 -11.04 -3.29 -16.85
C LEU A 179 -11.18 -2.60 -18.22
N LEU A 180 -10.64 -3.21 -19.29
CA LEU A 180 -10.79 -2.65 -20.65
C LEU A 180 -12.25 -2.65 -21.10
N GLU A 181 -13.01 -3.69 -20.77
CA GLU A 181 -14.43 -3.77 -21.08
C GLU A 181 -15.23 -2.67 -20.37
N GLU A 182 -15.01 -2.49 -19.06
CA GLU A 182 -15.73 -1.49 -18.28
C GLU A 182 -15.38 -0.04 -18.66
N LEU A 183 -14.12 0.23 -18.97
CA LEU A 183 -13.69 1.55 -19.45
C LEU A 183 -14.41 1.96 -20.75
N GLN A 184 -14.70 1.00 -21.64
CA GLN A 184 -15.44 1.30 -22.88
C GLN A 184 -16.89 1.69 -22.62
N LYS A 185 -17.48 1.31 -21.48
CA LYS A 185 -18.86 1.62 -21.10
C LYS A 185 -19.02 2.99 -20.42
N ALA A 186 -17.92 3.66 -20.08
CA ALA A 186 -17.94 4.94 -19.37
C ALA A 186 -18.68 6.04 -20.17
N GLU A 187 -19.54 6.79 -19.48
CA GLU A 187 -20.39 7.84 -20.03
C GLU A 187 -20.17 9.21 -19.39
N LYS A 188 -19.84 9.26 -18.09
CA LYS A 188 -19.75 10.50 -17.31
C LYS A 188 -18.33 10.79 -16.85
N PHE A 189 -17.73 9.87 -16.12
CA PHE A 189 -16.38 10.06 -15.61
C PHE A 189 -15.60 8.75 -15.43
N ILE A 190 -14.26 8.86 -15.49
CA ILE A 190 -13.31 7.79 -15.18
C ILE A 190 -12.24 8.37 -14.26
N PHE A 191 -12.11 7.82 -13.04
CA PHE A 191 -11.11 8.21 -12.07
C PHE A 191 -10.14 7.07 -11.81
N LEU A 192 -8.83 7.33 -12.00
CA LEU A 192 -7.76 6.36 -11.76
C LEU A 192 -6.77 6.91 -10.75
N GLU A 193 -6.45 6.10 -9.74
CA GLU A 193 -5.44 6.35 -8.73
C GLU A 193 -4.54 5.13 -8.61
N TYR A 194 -3.26 5.25 -9.00
CA TYR A 194 -2.36 4.11 -9.05
C TYR A 194 -0.94 4.47 -8.59
N PHE A 195 -0.36 3.59 -7.77
CA PHE A 195 1.02 3.75 -7.30
C PHE A 195 2.05 3.58 -8.42
N ILE A 196 1.86 2.58 -9.32
CA ILE A 196 2.76 2.35 -10.46
C ILE A 196 2.00 2.45 -11.77
N ILE A 197 2.53 3.31 -12.66
CA ILE A 197 2.19 3.38 -14.07
C ILE A 197 3.50 3.23 -14.85
N ASP A 198 3.64 2.20 -15.70
CA ASP A 198 4.81 2.05 -16.60
C ASP A 198 4.34 1.95 -18.06
N GLU A 199 5.00 2.69 -18.93
CA GLU A 199 4.73 2.66 -20.36
C GLU A 199 4.94 1.25 -20.93
N GLY A 200 3.88 0.61 -21.34
CA GLY A 200 3.85 -0.76 -21.81
C GLY A 200 2.60 -1.05 -22.63
N TYR A 201 2.28 -2.32 -22.77
CA TYR A 201 1.05 -2.77 -23.43
C TYR A 201 -0.17 -2.48 -22.55
N MET A 202 -0.11 -2.84 -21.26
CA MET A 202 -1.21 -2.66 -20.33
C MET A 202 -1.64 -1.19 -20.26
N TRP A 203 -0.71 -0.30 -19.88
CA TRP A 203 -1.01 1.12 -19.79
C TRP A 203 -1.38 1.74 -21.13
N GLY A 204 -0.66 1.40 -22.21
CA GLY A 204 -0.93 1.96 -23.53
C GLY A 204 -2.30 1.59 -24.08
N SER A 205 -2.82 0.39 -23.76
CA SER A 205 -4.19 -0.04 -24.10
C SER A 205 -5.23 0.77 -23.31
N ILE A 206 -5.02 0.93 -22.02
CA ILE A 206 -5.87 1.75 -21.14
C ILE A 206 -5.88 3.20 -21.63
N LEU A 207 -4.69 3.79 -21.81
CA LEU A 207 -4.52 5.19 -22.18
C LEU A 207 -5.22 5.53 -23.50
N LYS A 208 -5.25 4.58 -24.43
CA LYS A 208 -5.99 4.77 -25.69
C LYS A 208 -7.49 4.94 -25.42
N ILE A 209 -8.09 4.08 -24.61
CA ILE A 209 -9.52 4.18 -24.28
C ILE A 209 -9.79 5.49 -23.51
N LEU A 210 -8.91 5.85 -22.56
CA LEU A 210 -9.04 7.10 -21.81
C LEU A 210 -9.02 8.33 -22.73
N ALA A 211 -8.14 8.35 -23.73
CA ALA A 211 -8.06 9.45 -24.69
C ALA A 211 -9.31 9.51 -25.57
N ASP A 212 -9.79 8.36 -26.04
CA ASP A 212 -11.02 8.28 -26.85
C ASP A 212 -12.25 8.75 -26.04
N LYS A 213 -12.34 8.39 -24.74
CA LYS A 213 -13.40 8.81 -23.83
C LYS A 213 -13.32 10.30 -23.48
N ALA A 214 -12.14 10.83 -23.23
CA ALA A 214 -11.93 12.26 -23.00
C ALA A 214 -12.33 13.09 -24.24
N ALA A 215 -12.03 12.62 -25.45
CA ALA A 215 -12.47 13.26 -26.69
C ALA A 215 -14.00 13.25 -26.88
N GLN A 216 -14.72 12.30 -26.23
CA GLN A 216 -16.18 12.22 -26.19
C GLN A 216 -16.80 13.09 -25.07
N GLY A 217 -15.99 13.79 -24.27
CA GLY A 217 -16.45 14.66 -23.19
C GLY A 217 -16.56 13.99 -21.81
N VAL A 218 -16.10 12.74 -21.67
CA VAL A 218 -16.03 12.06 -20.36
C VAL A 218 -14.95 12.72 -19.50
N ASP A 219 -15.24 12.98 -18.22
CA ASP A 219 -14.29 13.53 -17.26
C ASP A 219 -13.27 12.46 -16.84
N VAL A 220 -12.10 12.48 -17.44
CA VAL A 220 -11.03 11.53 -17.14
C VAL A 220 -10.00 12.15 -16.21
N ARG A 221 -9.81 11.56 -15.03
CA ARG A 221 -8.82 11.99 -14.03
C ARG A 221 -7.86 10.86 -13.70
N VAL A 222 -6.56 11.18 -13.72
CA VAL A 222 -5.48 10.24 -13.35
C VAL A 222 -4.66 10.84 -12.23
N LEU A 223 -4.55 10.11 -11.13
CA LEU A 223 -3.67 10.40 -10.00
C LEU A 223 -2.61 9.31 -9.89
N TYR A 224 -1.34 9.67 -9.77
CA TYR A 224 -0.26 8.72 -9.55
C TYR A 224 0.70 9.20 -8.48
N ASP A 225 1.43 8.28 -7.84
CA ASP A 225 2.44 8.64 -6.85
C ASP A 225 3.65 9.32 -7.50
N GLY A 226 4.07 10.46 -6.97
CA GLY A 226 5.16 11.28 -7.53
C GLY A 226 6.54 10.61 -7.51
N MET A 227 6.72 9.48 -6.83
CA MET A 227 7.94 8.67 -6.94
C MET A 227 8.17 8.15 -8.36
N LEU A 228 7.11 8.00 -9.16
CA LEU A 228 7.23 7.59 -10.55
C LEU A 228 8.02 8.58 -11.41
N GLU A 229 8.03 9.86 -11.08
CA GLU A 229 8.80 10.88 -11.79
C GLU A 229 10.33 10.66 -11.71
N ILE A 230 10.77 9.91 -10.69
CA ILE A 230 12.18 9.51 -10.55
C ILE A 230 12.46 8.24 -11.36
N SER A 231 11.51 7.30 -11.42
CA SER A 231 11.75 5.94 -11.89
C SER A 231 11.31 5.69 -13.34
N THR A 232 10.05 5.96 -13.67
CA THR A 232 9.42 5.51 -14.92
C THR A 232 8.84 6.62 -15.77
N LEU A 233 8.21 7.65 -15.16
CA LEU A 233 7.52 8.72 -15.87
C LEU A 233 8.37 10.00 -15.90
N PRO A 234 8.33 10.80 -16.99
CA PRO A 234 8.95 12.12 -16.99
C PRO A 234 8.11 13.11 -16.16
N TRP A 235 8.77 14.12 -15.59
CA TRP A 235 8.14 15.16 -14.77
C TRP A 235 7.04 15.96 -15.50
N ASP A 236 7.07 16.01 -16.84
CA ASP A 236 6.07 16.67 -17.68
C ASP A 236 4.92 15.74 -18.11
N TYR A 237 4.84 14.54 -17.49
CA TYR A 237 3.83 13.54 -17.83
C TYR A 237 2.39 14.03 -17.65
N PRO A 238 2.03 14.77 -16.59
CA PRO A 238 0.69 15.36 -16.47
C PRO A 238 0.34 16.25 -17.67
N ARG A 239 1.25 17.12 -18.11
CA ARG A 239 1.04 17.98 -19.29
C ARG A 239 0.87 17.20 -20.60
N ARG A 240 1.45 16.00 -20.68
CA ARG A 240 1.26 15.13 -21.86
C ARG A 240 -0.12 14.49 -21.87
N LEU A 241 -0.66 14.12 -20.71
CA LEU A 241 -2.03 13.61 -20.58
C LEU A 241 -3.06 14.72 -20.80
N GLU A 242 -2.81 15.93 -20.34
CA GLU A 242 -3.68 17.10 -20.57
C GLU A 242 -3.87 17.40 -22.06
N LYS A 243 -2.85 17.17 -22.89
CA LYS A 243 -2.99 17.29 -24.38
C LYS A 243 -3.93 16.27 -25.01
N LEU A 244 -4.28 15.22 -24.27
CA LEU A 244 -5.28 14.21 -24.66
C LEU A 244 -6.65 14.48 -24.02
N GLY A 245 -6.82 15.63 -23.33
CA GLY A 245 -8.04 15.95 -22.59
C GLY A 245 -8.15 15.24 -21.23
N ILE A 246 -7.09 14.58 -20.77
CA ILE A 246 -7.06 13.83 -19.51
C ILE A 246 -6.46 14.71 -18.42
N ARG A 247 -7.21 14.98 -17.35
CA ARG A 247 -6.69 15.69 -16.16
C ARG A 247 -5.76 14.77 -15.37
N CYS A 248 -4.58 15.25 -15.03
CA CYS A 248 -3.59 14.42 -14.35
C CYS A 248 -2.86 15.15 -13.22
N LYS A 249 -2.63 14.46 -12.11
CA LYS A 249 -1.86 14.95 -10.96
C LYS A 249 -0.86 13.91 -10.49
N ALA A 250 0.29 14.39 -9.97
CA ALA A 250 1.24 13.59 -9.21
C ALA A 250 1.05 13.87 -7.72
N PHE A 251 0.84 12.81 -6.91
CA PHE A 251 0.79 12.93 -5.46
C PHE A 251 2.20 13.07 -4.90
N ALA A 252 2.44 14.06 -4.04
CA ALA A 252 3.68 14.29 -3.31
C ALA A 252 4.95 14.07 -4.15
N PRO A 253 5.16 14.81 -5.26
CA PRO A 253 6.35 14.68 -6.09
C PRO A 253 7.59 14.99 -5.27
N ILE A 254 8.66 14.21 -5.46
CA ILE A 254 9.90 14.34 -4.70
C ILE A 254 10.64 15.61 -5.11
N GLN A 255 10.96 16.44 -4.13
CA GLN A 255 11.73 17.69 -4.28
C GLN A 255 13.14 17.51 -3.70
N PRO A 256 14.17 18.32 -4.13
CA PRO A 256 15.56 18.16 -3.70
C PRO A 256 15.84 18.74 -2.30
N PHE A 257 14.96 18.48 -1.33
CA PHE A 257 15.14 18.89 0.07
C PHE A 257 14.83 17.72 0.99
N LEU A 258 15.53 17.64 2.13
CA LEU A 258 15.19 16.69 3.20
C LEU A 258 13.77 16.96 3.69
N SER A 259 12.92 15.96 3.54
CA SER A 259 11.55 16.03 4.04
C SER A 259 11.03 14.63 4.40
N THR A 260 10.35 14.53 5.52
CA THR A 260 9.73 13.29 5.98
C THR A 260 8.53 12.87 5.13
N HIS A 261 7.94 13.79 4.35
CA HIS A 261 6.83 13.46 3.47
C HIS A 261 7.20 12.44 2.37
N TYR A 262 8.50 12.19 2.13
CA TYR A 262 8.94 11.15 1.19
C TYR A 262 8.60 9.74 1.64
N ASN A 263 8.35 9.52 2.93
CA ASN A 263 7.91 8.23 3.44
C ASN A 263 6.42 7.98 3.15
N TYR A 264 5.61 9.05 3.08
CA TYR A 264 4.18 8.95 2.85
C TYR A 264 3.90 8.84 1.36
N ARG A 265 3.46 7.65 0.93
CA ARG A 265 3.21 7.33 -0.47
C ARG A 265 1.77 6.93 -0.67
N ASP A 266 1.23 7.27 -1.84
CA ASP A 266 -0.07 6.81 -2.26
C ASP A 266 0.07 5.43 -2.91
N HIS A 267 -0.17 4.39 -2.10
CA HIS A 267 -0.05 3.00 -2.55
C HIS A 267 -1.39 2.40 -2.96
N ARG A 268 -2.44 3.19 -3.03
CA ARG A 268 -3.78 2.76 -3.46
C ARG A 268 -3.80 2.43 -4.94
N LYS A 269 -4.74 1.57 -5.32
CA LYS A 269 -5.04 1.22 -6.71
C LYS A 269 -6.55 1.24 -6.85
N ILE A 270 -7.06 2.36 -7.32
CA ILE A 270 -8.49 2.62 -7.45
C ILE A 270 -8.79 2.97 -8.90
N LEU A 271 -9.79 2.34 -9.47
CA LEU A 271 -10.47 2.78 -10.68
C LEU A 271 -11.95 2.91 -10.37
N VAL A 272 -12.54 4.05 -10.66
CA VAL A 272 -13.99 4.28 -10.57
C VAL A 272 -14.51 4.73 -11.92
N ILE A 273 -15.64 4.17 -12.34
CA ILE A 273 -16.32 4.49 -13.60
C ILE A 273 -17.76 4.88 -13.27
N ASP A 274 -18.14 6.11 -13.59
CA ASP A 274 -19.51 6.68 -13.51
C ASP A 274 -20.18 6.55 -12.13
N GLY A 275 -19.42 6.26 -11.06
CA GLY A 275 -19.96 5.92 -9.73
C GLY A 275 -20.71 4.59 -9.69
N LYS A 276 -20.65 3.77 -10.74
CA LYS A 276 -21.35 2.49 -10.88
C LYS A 276 -20.44 1.28 -10.72
N VAL A 277 -19.16 1.40 -11.07
CA VAL A 277 -18.18 0.33 -11.03
C VAL A 277 -16.90 0.83 -10.37
N ALA A 278 -16.35 0.03 -9.45
CA ALA A 278 -15.03 0.27 -8.88
C ALA A 278 -14.16 -0.98 -8.97
N PHE A 279 -12.85 -0.77 -9.13
CA PHE A 279 -11.82 -1.81 -9.02
C PHE A 279 -10.79 -1.43 -7.97
N THR A 280 -10.37 -2.41 -7.16
CA THR A 280 -9.20 -2.31 -6.30
C THR A 280 -8.42 -3.62 -6.25
N GLY A 281 -7.31 -3.68 -5.52
CA GLY A 281 -6.46 -4.86 -5.36
C GLY A 281 -4.98 -4.56 -5.53
N GLY A 282 -4.14 -5.60 -5.64
CA GLY A 282 -2.69 -5.46 -5.72
C GLY A 282 -2.15 -4.98 -7.07
N VAL A 283 -2.92 -5.17 -8.15
CA VAL A 283 -2.50 -5.01 -9.55
C VAL A 283 -2.30 -3.53 -9.93
N ASN A 284 -1.07 -3.13 -10.22
CA ASN A 284 -0.72 -1.83 -10.80
C ASN A 284 -0.85 -1.83 -12.34
N LEU A 285 -0.53 -0.71 -12.99
CA LEU A 285 -0.64 -0.52 -14.43
C LEU A 285 0.72 -0.68 -15.13
N ALA A 286 1.24 -1.91 -15.15
CA ALA A 286 2.49 -2.27 -15.82
C ALA A 286 2.45 -3.72 -16.32
N ASP A 287 3.23 -4.01 -17.36
CA ASP A 287 3.20 -5.27 -18.11
C ASP A 287 3.57 -6.52 -17.29
N GLU A 288 4.33 -6.37 -16.21
CA GLU A 288 4.66 -7.46 -15.30
C GLU A 288 3.43 -7.96 -14.52
N TYR A 289 2.47 -7.10 -14.19
CA TYR A 289 1.25 -7.48 -13.45
C TYR A 289 0.25 -8.31 -14.26
N ILE A 290 0.43 -8.34 -15.58
CA ILE A 290 -0.35 -9.17 -16.51
C ILE A 290 0.53 -10.24 -17.18
N ASN A 291 1.65 -10.61 -16.58
CA ASN A 291 2.61 -11.61 -17.03
C ASN A 291 3.10 -11.46 -18.50
N ARG A 292 2.90 -10.27 -19.10
CA ARG A 292 3.37 -9.95 -20.45
C ARG A 292 4.88 -9.62 -20.47
N LYS A 293 5.45 -9.33 -19.30
CA LYS A 293 6.86 -9.11 -19.08
C LYS A 293 7.29 -9.88 -17.84
N GLU A 294 8.07 -10.94 -18.05
CA GLU A 294 8.65 -11.69 -16.95
C GLU A 294 9.71 -10.84 -16.22
N ARG A 295 9.59 -10.77 -14.89
CA ARG A 295 10.51 -10.01 -14.03
C ARG A 295 11.05 -10.84 -12.86
N PHE A 296 10.18 -11.58 -12.17
CA PHE A 296 10.50 -12.43 -11.02
C PHE A 296 9.73 -13.77 -11.12
N GLY A 297 9.80 -14.43 -12.28
CA GLY A 297 8.95 -15.57 -12.61
C GLY A 297 7.49 -15.13 -12.83
N HIS A 298 6.56 -16.04 -12.59
CA HIS A 298 5.13 -15.76 -12.69
C HIS A 298 4.72 -14.73 -11.61
N TRP A 299 4.03 -13.67 -12.04
CA TRP A 299 3.52 -12.61 -11.16
C TRP A 299 2.08 -12.93 -10.76
N LYS A 300 1.90 -13.38 -9.52
CA LYS A 300 0.59 -13.68 -8.94
C LYS A 300 0.05 -12.48 -8.19
N ASP A 301 -1.01 -11.88 -8.70
CA ASP A 301 -1.68 -10.76 -8.05
C ASP A 301 -3.20 -10.88 -8.16
N THR A 302 -3.94 -10.20 -7.30
CA THR A 302 -5.40 -10.30 -7.21
C THR A 302 -6.05 -8.92 -7.26
N ALA A 303 -7.32 -8.91 -7.65
CA ALA A 303 -8.14 -7.71 -7.64
C ALA A 303 -9.61 -8.06 -7.38
N ILE A 304 -10.41 -7.02 -7.09
CA ILE A 304 -11.85 -7.12 -6.92
C ILE A 304 -12.54 -5.99 -7.69
N LEU A 305 -13.68 -6.30 -8.28
CA LEU A 305 -14.62 -5.35 -8.87
C LEU A 305 -15.84 -5.26 -7.98
N LEU A 306 -16.36 -4.05 -7.80
CA LEU A 306 -17.59 -3.76 -7.10
C LEU A 306 -18.57 -3.07 -8.05
N ARG A 307 -19.87 -3.42 -7.93
CA ARG A 307 -20.99 -2.74 -8.58
C ARG A 307 -22.09 -2.50 -7.55
N GLY A 308 -22.59 -1.28 -7.44
CA GLY A 308 -23.61 -0.91 -6.48
C GLY A 308 -23.14 0.16 -5.49
N GLU A 309 -23.79 0.24 -4.35
CA GLU A 309 -23.66 1.36 -3.41
C GLU A 309 -22.24 1.56 -2.86
N ALA A 310 -21.49 0.50 -2.61
CA ALA A 310 -20.12 0.58 -2.09
C ALA A 310 -19.11 1.29 -3.02
N VAL A 311 -19.45 1.48 -4.29
CA VAL A 311 -18.63 2.25 -5.25
C VAL A 311 -18.46 3.70 -4.80
N GLN A 312 -19.42 4.25 -4.06
CA GLN A 312 -19.35 5.62 -3.52
C GLN A 312 -18.16 5.80 -2.56
N SER A 313 -17.84 4.79 -1.75
CA SER A 313 -16.68 4.86 -0.85
C SER A 313 -15.36 4.99 -1.62
N PHE A 314 -15.14 4.22 -2.70
CA PHE A 314 -13.95 4.38 -3.54
C PHE A 314 -13.95 5.70 -4.30
N THR A 315 -15.12 6.19 -4.72
CA THR A 315 -15.24 7.52 -5.32
C THR A 315 -14.80 8.60 -4.35
N LEU A 316 -15.27 8.54 -3.10
CA LEU A 316 -14.90 9.49 -2.05
C LEU A 316 -13.40 9.42 -1.74
N MET A 317 -12.82 8.22 -1.59
CA MET A 317 -11.39 8.03 -1.37
C MET A 317 -10.55 8.70 -2.46
N PHE A 318 -10.91 8.52 -3.74
CA PHE A 318 -10.26 9.20 -4.84
C PHE A 318 -10.39 10.72 -4.74
N LEU A 319 -11.60 11.23 -4.49
CA LEU A 319 -11.85 12.66 -4.39
C LEU A 319 -11.10 13.33 -3.24
N GLN A 320 -10.96 12.66 -2.09
CA GLN A 320 -10.15 13.15 -0.97
C GLN A 320 -8.72 13.45 -1.41
N MET A 321 -8.08 12.53 -2.14
CA MET A 321 -6.71 12.74 -2.63
C MET A 321 -6.64 13.72 -3.80
N TRP A 322 -7.60 13.67 -4.72
CA TRP A 322 -7.65 14.60 -5.83
C TRP A 322 -7.78 16.05 -5.36
N ASN A 323 -8.61 16.27 -4.34
CA ASN A 323 -8.93 17.59 -3.79
C ASN A 323 -7.83 18.16 -2.86
N LEU A 324 -6.75 17.43 -2.55
CA LEU A 324 -5.64 17.95 -1.74
C LEU A 324 -5.00 19.22 -2.32
N THR A 325 -5.02 19.36 -3.63
CA THR A 325 -4.44 20.48 -4.37
C THR A 325 -5.47 21.44 -4.94
N GLU A 326 -6.77 21.12 -4.83
CA GLU A 326 -7.84 21.99 -5.28
C GLU A 326 -8.08 23.11 -4.27
N LYS A 327 -8.30 24.34 -4.79
CA LYS A 327 -8.67 25.50 -3.96
C LYS A 327 -10.11 25.41 -3.49
N GLU A 328 -10.99 24.95 -4.38
CA GLU A 328 -12.41 24.72 -4.15
C GLU A 328 -12.70 23.25 -4.39
N PRO A 329 -12.71 22.42 -3.32
CA PRO A 329 -13.00 21.00 -3.47
C PRO A 329 -14.45 20.78 -3.92
N ARG A 330 -14.64 19.86 -4.85
CA ARG A 330 -15.96 19.48 -5.33
C ARG A 330 -16.19 18.01 -5.00
N TRP A 331 -17.29 17.75 -4.30
CA TRP A 331 -17.65 16.43 -3.84
C TRP A 331 -18.86 15.87 -4.58
N ASP A 332 -19.91 16.67 -4.74
CA ASP A 332 -21.25 16.23 -5.13
C ASP A 332 -21.35 15.81 -6.60
N GLU A 333 -20.52 16.36 -7.48
CA GLU A 333 -20.60 16.08 -8.95
C GLU A 333 -20.32 14.61 -9.29
N ALA A 334 -19.56 13.90 -8.47
CA ALA A 334 -19.14 12.52 -8.71
C ALA A 334 -19.69 11.51 -7.69
N LEU A 335 -20.17 11.96 -6.53
CA LEU A 335 -20.86 11.12 -5.55
C LEU A 335 -22.32 10.89 -5.99
N LEU A 336 -22.47 10.32 -7.17
CA LEU A 336 -23.78 9.98 -7.69
C LEU A 336 -24.34 8.77 -6.93
N PRO A 337 -25.65 8.76 -6.60
CA PRO A 337 -26.28 7.55 -6.08
C PRO A 337 -26.06 6.40 -7.06
N SER A 338 -25.40 5.35 -6.59
CA SER A 338 -25.28 4.12 -7.36
C SER A 338 -26.60 3.37 -7.26
N PRO A 339 -27.15 2.82 -8.36
CA PRO A 339 -28.35 2.01 -8.25
C PRO A 339 -28.04 0.81 -7.34
N PRO A 340 -28.94 0.45 -6.42
CA PRO A 340 -28.80 -0.74 -5.62
C PRO A 340 -28.75 -1.97 -6.53
N VAL A 341 -27.88 -2.91 -6.21
CA VAL A 341 -27.76 -4.19 -6.90
C VAL A 341 -28.10 -5.27 -5.90
N GLU A 342 -29.06 -6.11 -6.23
CA GLU A 342 -29.38 -7.28 -5.41
C GLU A 342 -28.16 -8.21 -5.39
N ALA A 343 -27.60 -8.41 -4.20
CA ALA A 343 -26.37 -9.19 -4.00
C ALA A 343 -26.40 -9.89 -2.63
N GLU A 344 -25.66 -10.99 -2.54
CA GLU A 344 -25.46 -11.72 -1.28
C GLU A 344 -24.22 -11.20 -0.55
N GLY A 345 -24.32 -11.11 0.78
CA GLY A 345 -23.25 -10.67 1.67
C GLY A 345 -23.12 -9.15 1.76
N TYR A 346 -22.03 -8.72 2.41
CA TYR A 346 -21.78 -7.32 2.75
C TYR A 346 -20.40 -6.89 2.32
N VAL A 347 -20.27 -5.61 1.97
CA VAL A 347 -19.00 -5.03 1.51
C VAL A 347 -18.74 -3.73 2.26
N MET A 348 -17.53 -3.58 2.78
CA MET A 348 -17.06 -2.36 3.44
C MET A 348 -15.71 -1.95 2.84
N PRO A 349 -15.72 -1.05 1.82
CA PRO A 349 -14.49 -0.44 1.35
C PRO A 349 -13.93 0.49 2.42
N TYR A 350 -12.63 0.40 2.67
CA TYR A 350 -11.94 1.26 3.63
C TYR A 350 -10.58 1.69 3.13
N CYS A 351 -10.04 2.77 3.68
CA CYS A 351 -8.67 3.17 3.44
C CYS A 351 -7.91 3.41 4.75
N ASP A 352 -6.61 3.32 4.66
CA ASP A 352 -5.68 3.69 5.71
C ASP A 352 -4.99 5.01 5.38
N CYS A 353 -4.79 5.84 6.37
CA CYS A 353 -4.16 7.15 6.25
C CYS A 353 -2.99 7.26 7.22
N PRO A 354 -1.74 7.39 6.74
CA PRO A 354 -0.58 7.44 7.63
C PRO A 354 -0.43 8.78 8.37
N LEU A 355 -1.37 9.72 8.19
CA LEU A 355 -1.32 11.07 8.73
C LEU A 355 -2.41 11.35 9.77
N ASP A 356 -3.15 10.33 10.18
CA ASP A 356 -4.09 10.38 11.31
C ASP A 356 -3.60 9.48 12.46
N ASP A 357 -4.43 9.32 13.49
CA ASP A 357 -4.09 8.55 14.68
C ASP A 357 -4.66 7.11 14.65
N TYR A 358 -5.30 6.70 13.53
CA TYR A 358 -5.88 5.39 13.34
C TYR A 358 -4.94 4.49 12.52
N LYS A 359 -4.85 3.23 12.90
CA LYS A 359 -4.13 2.17 12.17
C LYS A 359 -5.16 1.23 11.56
N VAL A 360 -5.85 1.71 10.55
CA VAL A 360 -7.04 1.05 10.00
C VAL A 360 -6.70 -0.31 9.42
N GLY A 361 -5.69 -0.38 8.57
CA GLY A 361 -5.30 -1.63 7.91
C GLY A 361 -4.87 -2.72 8.90
N GLU A 362 -4.03 -2.34 9.86
CA GLU A 362 -3.58 -3.24 10.93
C GLU A 362 -4.75 -3.72 11.79
N SER A 363 -5.62 -2.80 12.20
CA SER A 363 -6.76 -3.09 13.08
C SER A 363 -7.76 -4.07 12.43
N VAL A 364 -8.02 -3.92 11.13
CA VAL A 364 -8.88 -4.87 10.38
C VAL A 364 -8.26 -6.26 10.35
N TYR A 365 -6.97 -6.37 10.09
CA TYR A 365 -6.28 -7.67 10.06
C TYR A 365 -6.22 -8.31 11.46
N MET A 366 -5.99 -7.51 12.49
CA MET A 366 -6.03 -7.99 13.88
C MET A 366 -7.43 -8.44 14.31
N ASP A 367 -8.48 -7.73 13.90
CA ASP A 367 -9.86 -8.14 14.19
C ASP A 367 -10.17 -9.51 13.57
N ILE A 368 -9.81 -9.73 12.30
CA ILE A 368 -9.97 -11.03 11.63
C ILE A 368 -9.21 -12.12 12.39
N LEU A 369 -7.92 -11.91 12.70
CA LEU A 369 -7.08 -12.87 13.42
C LEU A 369 -7.64 -13.20 14.81
N ASN A 370 -8.15 -12.20 15.53
CA ASN A 370 -8.66 -12.38 16.89
C ASN A 370 -10.03 -13.07 16.92
N ARG A 371 -10.86 -12.89 15.89
CA ARG A 371 -12.20 -13.48 15.82
C ARG A 371 -12.24 -14.84 15.08
N ALA A 372 -11.19 -15.18 14.35
CA ALA A 372 -11.10 -16.44 13.61
C ALA A 372 -11.28 -17.66 14.51
N LYS A 373 -12.00 -18.67 14.04
CA LYS A 373 -12.29 -19.92 14.73
C LYS A 373 -11.60 -21.12 14.11
N ASP A 374 -11.70 -21.23 12.79
CA ASP A 374 -11.23 -22.40 12.03
C ASP A 374 -9.92 -22.10 11.30
N TYR A 375 -9.86 -21.03 10.50
CA TYR A 375 -8.68 -20.69 9.73
C TYR A 375 -8.54 -19.20 9.40
N VAL A 376 -7.28 -18.79 9.19
CA VAL A 376 -6.93 -17.53 8.50
C VAL A 376 -5.87 -17.82 7.45
N HIS A 377 -6.20 -17.55 6.19
CA HIS A 377 -5.32 -17.74 5.05
C HIS A 377 -4.94 -16.38 4.43
N ILE A 378 -3.64 -16.16 4.24
CA ILE A 378 -3.06 -14.85 3.89
C ILE A 378 -2.14 -15.00 2.69
N MET A 379 -2.27 -14.12 1.69
CA MET A 379 -1.21 -13.88 0.70
C MET A 379 -0.67 -12.47 0.86
N THR A 380 0.65 -12.33 0.90
CA THR A 380 1.31 -11.02 0.99
C THR A 380 2.70 -11.08 0.35
N PRO A 381 3.15 -10.00 -0.34
CA PRO A 381 4.50 -9.98 -0.92
C PRO A 381 5.61 -9.80 0.12
N TYR A 382 5.28 -9.22 1.26
CA TYR A 382 6.25 -8.89 2.32
C TYR A 382 5.74 -9.34 3.66
N LEU A 383 6.67 -9.73 4.53
CA LEU A 383 6.43 -10.14 5.91
C LEU A 383 7.41 -9.40 6.80
N ILE A 384 7.07 -8.18 7.16
CA ILE A 384 7.89 -7.29 7.99
C ILE A 384 6.99 -6.79 9.12
N LEU A 385 6.83 -7.63 10.12
CA LEU A 385 5.84 -7.48 11.18
C LEU A 385 6.36 -6.61 12.32
N ASP A 386 5.46 -5.84 12.90
CA ASP A 386 5.59 -5.30 14.24
C ASP A 386 5.25 -6.36 15.30
N ASN A 387 5.34 -5.99 16.56
CA ASN A 387 5.08 -6.92 17.67
C ASN A 387 3.60 -7.28 17.80
N GLU A 388 2.70 -6.36 17.50
CA GLU A 388 1.26 -6.50 17.61
C GLU A 388 0.75 -7.52 16.60
N MET A 389 1.11 -7.36 15.33
CA MET A 389 0.72 -8.29 14.27
C MET A 389 1.40 -9.66 14.43
N GLU A 390 2.69 -9.71 14.84
CA GLU A 390 3.38 -10.97 15.14
C GLU A 390 2.68 -11.71 16.27
N THR A 391 2.26 -11.00 17.32
CA THR A 391 1.53 -11.57 18.46
C THR A 391 0.15 -12.06 18.05
N ALA A 392 -0.59 -11.32 17.23
CA ALA A 392 -1.91 -11.72 16.76
C ALA A 392 -1.85 -13.01 15.91
N LEU A 393 -0.90 -13.13 14.99
CA LEU A 393 -0.66 -14.34 14.18
C LEU A 393 -0.33 -15.55 15.06
N LYS A 394 0.58 -15.38 16.03
CA LYS A 394 0.97 -16.45 16.96
C LYS A 394 -0.19 -16.87 17.85
N PHE A 395 -0.93 -15.91 18.39
CA PHE A 395 -2.07 -16.17 19.27
C PHE A 395 -3.19 -16.93 18.54
N ALA A 396 -3.51 -16.52 17.30
CA ALA A 396 -4.48 -17.26 16.48
C ALA A 396 -4.05 -18.72 16.29
N ALA A 397 -2.79 -18.97 15.87
CA ALA A 397 -2.28 -20.32 15.68
C ALA A 397 -2.26 -21.13 16.98
N GLN A 398 -1.87 -20.53 18.11
CA GLN A 398 -1.82 -21.18 19.43
C GLN A 398 -3.22 -21.51 20.00
N ARG A 399 -4.26 -20.77 19.56
CA ARG A 399 -5.66 -21.10 19.86
C ARG A 399 -6.20 -22.30 19.07
N GLY A 400 -5.44 -22.80 18.10
CA GLY A 400 -5.83 -23.89 17.23
C GLY A 400 -6.35 -23.46 15.86
N VAL A 401 -6.36 -22.15 15.53
CA VAL A 401 -6.72 -21.64 14.20
C VAL A 401 -5.67 -22.06 13.18
N ASP A 402 -6.09 -22.53 12.02
CA ASP A 402 -5.19 -22.89 10.90
C ASP A 402 -4.67 -21.64 10.19
N VAL A 403 -3.60 -21.05 10.70
CA VAL A 403 -2.99 -19.84 10.11
C VAL A 403 -1.97 -20.24 9.04
N LYS A 404 -2.25 -19.87 7.77
CA LYS A 404 -1.35 -20.09 6.64
C LYS A 404 -1.00 -18.79 5.93
N LEU A 405 0.29 -18.60 5.62
CA LEU A 405 0.77 -17.47 4.82
C LEU A 405 1.48 -17.96 3.56
N ILE A 406 1.11 -17.42 2.40
CA ILE A 406 1.82 -17.61 1.14
C ILE A 406 2.65 -16.34 0.86
N LEU A 407 3.96 -16.54 0.65
CA LEU A 407 4.98 -15.53 0.41
C LEU A 407 5.66 -15.78 -0.94
N PRO A 408 6.37 -14.80 -1.53
CA PRO A 408 7.11 -15.00 -2.76
C PRO A 408 8.21 -16.05 -2.63
N GLY A 409 8.31 -16.96 -3.61
CA GLY A 409 9.45 -17.87 -3.75
C GLY A 409 10.64 -17.20 -4.45
N ILE A 410 10.38 -16.25 -5.36
CA ILE A 410 11.39 -15.43 -6.04
C ILE A 410 11.18 -13.96 -5.59
N PRO A 411 12.06 -13.39 -4.76
CA PRO A 411 11.87 -12.05 -4.21
C PRO A 411 12.23 -10.95 -5.22
N ASP A 412 11.52 -9.81 -5.15
CA ASP A 412 11.87 -8.57 -5.85
C ASP A 412 12.98 -7.79 -5.15
N LYS A 413 13.02 -7.84 -3.81
CA LYS A 413 13.98 -7.13 -2.94
C LYS A 413 14.64 -8.10 -1.96
N LYS A 414 15.93 -8.35 -2.14
CA LYS A 414 16.69 -9.29 -1.30
C LYS A 414 16.71 -8.91 0.19
N ALA A 415 16.72 -7.61 0.49
CA ALA A 415 16.71 -7.11 1.88
C ALA A 415 15.37 -7.42 2.58
N ALA A 416 14.25 -7.10 1.95
CA ALA A 416 12.91 -7.41 2.47
C ALA A 416 12.70 -8.93 2.63
N TYR A 417 13.24 -9.72 1.71
CA TYR A 417 13.19 -11.18 1.79
C TYR A 417 14.03 -11.73 2.94
N ALA A 418 15.23 -11.19 3.18
CA ALA A 418 16.06 -11.58 4.33
C ALA A 418 15.36 -11.23 5.65
N LEU A 419 14.70 -10.08 5.70
CA LEU A 419 13.94 -9.65 6.86
C LEU A 419 12.71 -10.54 7.09
N ALA A 420 11.94 -10.86 6.05
CA ALA A 420 10.83 -11.82 6.13
C ALA A 420 11.28 -13.17 6.72
N LYS A 421 12.41 -13.70 6.25
CA LYS A 421 12.97 -14.97 6.76
C LYS A 421 13.37 -14.93 8.24
N SER A 422 13.65 -13.76 8.80
CA SER A 422 13.93 -13.62 10.22
C SER A 422 12.71 -13.87 11.12
N HIS A 423 11.48 -13.75 10.59
CA HIS A 423 10.24 -14.06 11.30
C HIS A 423 9.85 -15.56 11.20
N TYR A 424 10.39 -16.30 10.23
CA TYR A 424 9.98 -17.67 9.95
C TYR A 424 10.10 -18.59 11.15
N GLN A 425 11.23 -18.54 11.85
CA GLN A 425 11.50 -19.41 13.02
C GLN A 425 10.46 -19.21 14.13
N TYR A 426 10.16 -17.96 14.47
CA TYR A 426 9.27 -17.64 15.59
C TYR A 426 7.81 -17.94 15.26
N LEU A 427 7.39 -17.63 14.04
CA LEU A 427 6.03 -17.91 13.58
C LEU A 427 5.77 -19.40 13.45
N THR A 428 6.70 -20.17 12.85
CA THR A 428 6.55 -21.63 12.72
C THR A 428 6.60 -22.34 14.06
N ALA A 429 7.40 -21.86 15.02
CA ALA A 429 7.43 -22.39 16.37
C ALA A 429 6.11 -22.19 17.14
N ALA A 430 5.35 -21.14 16.81
CA ALA A 430 4.03 -20.88 17.36
C ALA A 430 2.88 -21.62 16.64
N GLY A 431 3.17 -22.35 15.56
CA GLY A 431 2.17 -23.13 14.81
C GLY A 431 1.71 -22.48 13.49
N VAL A 432 2.17 -21.27 13.16
CA VAL A 432 1.86 -20.61 11.88
C VAL A 432 2.54 -21.37 10.74
N LYS A 433 1.79 -21.66 9.66
CA LYS A 433 2.27 -22.42 8.50
C LYS A 433 2.66 -21.46 7.38
N LEU A 434 3.95 -21.45 7.03
CA LEU A 434 4.49 -20.57 6.00
C LEU A 434 4.76 -21.37 4.71
N TYR A 435 4.47 -20.73 3.58
CA TYR A 435 4.63 -21.30 2.25
C TYR A 435 5.29 -20.30 1.31
N GLU A 436 6.14 -20.76 0.41
CA GLU A 436 6.79 -19.96 -0.63
C GLU A 436 6.27 -20.38 -2.01
N TYR A 437 5.70 -19.43 -2.73
CA TYR A 437 5.16 -19.64 -4.09
C TYR A 437 6.30 -19.88 -5.08
N THR A 438 6.45 -21.13 -5.51
CA THR A 438 7.62 -21.56 -6.30
C THR A 438 7.66 -21.02 -7.73
N PRO A 439 6.52 -20.77 -8.43
CA PRO A 439 6.57 -20.25 -9.80
C PRO A 439 7.09 -18.82 -9.90
N GLY A 440 7.08 -18.03 -8.81
CA GLY A 440 7.54 -16.65 -8.92
C GLY A 440 7.24 -15.76 -7.72
N PHE A 441 6.67 -14.57 -8.02
CA PHE A 441 6.41 -13.51 -7.08
C PHE A 441 4.90 -13.37 -6.77
N VAL A 442 4.50 -13.68 -5.55
CA VAL A 442 3.16 -13.36 -5.05
C VAL A 442 3.12 -11.89 -4.65
N HIS A 443 2.26 -11.11 -5.29
CA HIS A 443 2.00 -9.71 -4.97
C HIS A 443 0.57 -9.46 -4.51
N ALA A 444 -0.25 -10.49 -4.40
CA ALA A 444 -1.59 -10.44 -3.83
C ALA A 444 -1.56 -10.00 -2.36
N LYS A 445 -2.58 -9.27 -1.92
CA LYS A 445 -2.82 -8.88 -0.54
C LYS A 445 -4.24 -9.30 -0.22
N ILE A 446 -4.37 -10.49 0.33
CA ILE A 446 -5.65 -11.04 0.73
C ILE A 446 -5.59 -11.65 2.12
N PHE A 447 -6.72 -11.59 2.80
CA PHE A 447 -7.05 -12.39 3.98
C PHE A 447 -8.34 -13.13 3.68
N ALA A 448 -8.44 -14.40 4.04
CA ALA A 448 -9.66 -15.18 4.03
C ALA A 448 -9.79 -15.91 5.38
N SER A 449 -10.97 -15.92 5.98
CA SER A 449 -11.21 -16.52 7.29
C SER A 449 -12.58 -17.18 7.35
N ASP A 450 -12.59 -18.43 7.80
CA ASP A 450 -13.76 -19.19 8.25
C ASP A 450 -14.90 -19.25 7.22
N ASP A 451 -14.63 -19.18 5.92
CA ASP A 451 -15.58 -19.11 4.79
C ASP A 451 -16.56 -17.92 4.85
N VAL A 452 -16.37 -16.98 5.79
CA VAL A 452 -17.30 -15.85 6.00
C VAL A 452 -16.67 -14.48 5.83
N LYS A 453 -15.34 -14.34 5.97
CA LYS A 453 -14.65 -13.04 5.87
C LYS A 453 -13.54 -13.10 4.82
N ALA A 454 -13.44 -12.03 4.03
CA ALA A 454 -12.27 -11.82 3.20
C ALA A 454 -11.90 -10.34 3.10
N VAL A 455 -10.61 -10.08 2.86
CA VAL A 455 -10.10 -8.75 2.47
C VAL A 455 -9.34 -8.88 1.17
N VAL A 456 -9.61 -7.99 0.24
CA VAL A 456 -8.87 -7.85 -1.02
C VAL A 456 -8.49 -6.38 -1.18
N GLY A 457 -7.18 -6.09 -1.27
CA GLY A 457 -6.77 -4.69 -1.31
C GLY A 457 -5.30 -4.46 -1.66
N THR A 458 -4.77 -3.36 -1.13
CA THR A 458 -3.43 -2.89 -1.42
C THR A 458 -2.45 -3.07 -0.25
N ILE A 459 -2.96 -3.40 0.96
CA ILE A 459 -2.25 -3.37 2.24
C ILE A 459 -1.37 -4.60 2.41
N ASN A 460 -0.06 -4.43 2.41
CA ASN A 460 0.91 -5.49 2.70
C ASN A 460 1.07 -5.70 4.22
N LEU A 461 1.62 -6.84 4.61
CA LEU A 461 2.13 -7.08 5.98
C LEU A 461 3.58 -6.55 6.12
N ASP A 462 3.73 -5.23 5.96
CA ASP A 462 5.01 -4.54 6.18
C ASP A 462 4.80 -3.14 6.80
N TYR A 463 5.85 -2.61 7.44
CA TYR A 463 5.80 -1.31 8.11
C TYR A 463 5.37 -0.16 7.18
N ARG A 464 5.75 -0.20 5.90
CA ARG A 464 5.37 0.87 4.98
C ARG A 464 3.88 0.90 4.74
N SER A 465 3.27 -0.26 4.50
CA SER A 465 1.83 -0.34 4.29
C SER A 465 1.04 -0.03 5.55
N LEU A 466 1.51 -0.50 6.73
CA LEU A 466 0.77 -0.34 7.98
C LEU A 466 0.93 1.04 8.64
N TYR A 467 2.02 1.80 8.31
CA TYR A 467 2.34 3.05 9.02
C TYR A 467 2.66 4.25 8.13
N HIS A 468 2.97 4.04 6.84
CA HIS A 468 3.53 5.13 6.01
C HIS A 468 2.81 5.34 4.69
N HIS A 469 1.96 4.41 4.25
CA HIS A 469 1.27 4.52 2.99
C HIS A 469 -0.20 4.84 3.14
N PHE A 470 -0.74 5.63 2.19
CA PHE A 470 -2.16 5.61 1.94
C PHE A 470 -2.50 4.30 1.25
N GLU A 471 -3.38 3.53 1.83
CA GLU A 471 -3.78 2.20 1.36
C GLU A 471 -5.30 2.12 1.26
N CYS A 472 -5.82 1.10 0.57
CA CYS A 472 -7.25 0.81 0.54
C CYS A 472 -7.52 -0.69 0.37
N ALA A 473 -8.69 -1.13 0.81
CA ALA A 473 -9.16 -2.49 0.61
C ALA A 473 -10.68 -2.56 0.62
N ALA A 474 -11.20 -3.70 0.18
CA ALA A 474 -12.58 -4.11 0.39
C ALA A 474 -12.59 -5.24 1.42
N TYR A 475 -13.26 -5.02 2.55
CA TYR A 475 -13.63 -6.06 3.50
C TYR A 475 -14.96 -6.66 3.04
N LEU A 476 -15.03 -7.98 3.01
CA LEU A 476 -16.20 -8.76 2.59
C LEU A 476 -16.66 -9.59 3.78
N TYR A 477 -17.97 -9.65 3.97
CA TYR A 477 -18.61 -10.53 4.95
C TYR A 477 -19.74 -11.31 4.28
N GLY A 478 -19.66 -12.65 4.30
CA GLY A 478 -20.60 -13.51 3.60
C GLY A 478 -20.53 -13.39 2.07
N GLY A 479 -21.45 -14.04 1.40
CA GLY A 479 -21.54 -14.03 -0.06
C GLY A 479 -20.52 -14.91 -0.80
N PRO A 480 -20.74 -15.15 -2.09
CA PRO A 480 -19.98 -16.14 -2.86
C PRO A 480 -18.50 -15.74 -3.10
N THR A 481 -18.22 -14.45 -3.09
CA THR A 481 -16.87 -13.93 -3.37
C THR A 481 -15.87 -14.29 -2.28
N VAL A 482 -16.28 -14.44 -1.02
CA VAL A 482 -15.40 -14.94 0.05
C VAL A 482 -14.88 -16.34 -0.31
N GLY A 483 -15.78 -17.23 -0.78
CA GLY A 483 -15.40 -18.56 -1.25
C GLY A 483 -14.50 -18.53 -2.50
N ASP A 484 -14.63 -17.52 -3.38
CA ASP A 484 -13.72 -17.37 -4.53
C ASP A 484 -12.29 -17.02 -4.08
N VAL A 485 -12.15 -16.14 -3.08
CA VAL A 485 -10.84 -15.78 -2.50
C VAL A 485 -10.19 -17.01 -1.87
N GLU A 486 -10.94 -17.78 -1.08
CA GLU A 486 -10.42 -19.00 -0.45
C GLU A 486 -10.05 -20.08 -1.50
N ARG A 487 -10.87 -20.30 -2.51
CA ARG A 487 -10.55 -21.22 -3.60
C ARG A 487 -9.26 -20.84 -4.34
N ASP A 488 -9.05 -19.55 -4.57
CA ASP A 488 -7.81 -19.06 -5.19
C ASP A 488 -6.60 -19.25 -4.27
N PHE A 489 -6.76 -19.04 -2.97
CA PHE A 489 -5.71 -19.33 -1.99
C PHE A 489 -5.31 -20.81 -2.05
N GLN A 490 -6.26 -21.74 -2.03
CA GLN A 490 -5.98 -23.18 -2.05
C GLN A 490 -5.29 -23.61 -3.36
N ARG A 491 -5.75 -23.12 -4.53
CA ARG A 491 -5.09 -23.37 -5.82
C ARG A 491 -3.65 -22.83 -5.87
N THR A 492 -3.42 -21.68 -5.25
CA THR A 492 -2.08 -21.10 -5.16
C THR A 492 -1.20 -21.90 -4.21
N LEU A 493 -1.76 -22.40 -3.10
CA LEU A 493 -1.07 -23.23 -2.11
C LEU A 493 -0.51 -24.53 -2.71
N GLU A 494 -1.22 -25.15 -3.66
CA GLU A 494 -0.77 -26.34 -4.38
C GLU A 494 0.56 -26.13 -5.13
N GLN A 495 0.87 -24.88 -5.49
CA GLN A 495 2.09 -24.48 -6.20
C GLN A 495 3.21 -24.00 -5.26
N CYS A 496 2.99 -24.12 -3.94
CA CYS A 496 3.90 -23.58 -2.95
C CYS A 496 4.75 -24.68 -2.29
N ARG A 497 5.95 -24.30 -1.90
CA ARG A 497 6.80 -25.10 -1.03
C ARG A 497 6.55 -24.72 0.42
N ARG A 498 6.25 -25.69 1.26
CA ARG A 498 6.12 -25.47 2.70
C ARG A 498 7.47 -25.14 3.34
N VAL A 499 7.51 -24.14 4.17
CA VAL A 499 8.64 -23.83 5.03
C VAL A 499 8.62 -24.74 6.27
N THR A 500 9.71 -25.46 6.49
CA THR A 500 9.87 -26.40 7.61
C THR A 500 11.02 -25.97 8.51
N PRO A 501 11.11 -26.46 9.77
CA PRO A 501 12.28 -26.23 10.60
C PRO A 501 13.61 -26.64 9.96
N GLU A 502 13.57 -27.63 9.07
CA GLU A 502 14.73 -28.08 8.31
C GLU A 502 15.14 -27.04 7.26
N THR A 503 14.20 -26.52 6.46
CA THR A 503 14.50 -25.46 5.47
C THR A 503 15.03 -24.20 6.16
N ILE A 504 14.52 -23.84 7.33
CA ILE A 504 15.02 -22.71 8.13
C ILE A 504 16.45 -22.94 8.60
N ARG A 505 16.78 -24.16 9.05
CA ARG A 505 18.14 -24.51 9.47
C ARG A 505 19.14 -24.41 8.32
N HIS A 506 18.77 -24.85 7.12
CA HIS A 506 19.62 -24.86 5.93
C HIS A 506 19.63 -23.52 5.16
N GLU A 507 18.93 -22.50 5.66
CA GLU A 507 18.94 -21.18 5.04
C GLU A 507 20.35 -20.56 5.05
N LYS A 508 20.69 -19.87 3.94
CA LYS A 508 22.02 -19.24 3.76
C LYS A 508 22.33 -18.27 4.91
N LEU A 509 23.54 -18.39 5.46
CA LEU A 509 24.00 -17.54 6.57
C LEU A 509 23.85 -16.04 6.27
N GLY A 510 24.06 -15.64 5.00
CA GLY A 510 23.88 -14.25 4.56
C GLY A 510 22.44 -13.73 4.74
N TYR A 511 21.42 -14.56 4.55
CA TYR A 511 20.03 -14.16 4.82
C TYR A 511 19.75 -14.12 6.32
N LYS A 512 20.29 -15.03 7.12
CA LYS A 512 20.13 -15.04 8.59
C LYS A 512 20.73 -13.79 9.23
N LEU A 513 22.00 -13.48 8.91
CA LEU A 513 22.69 -12.30 9.42
C LEU A 513 22.08 -11.00 8.86
N GLY A 514 21.78 -10.97 7.55
CA GLY A 514 21.13 -9.84 6.90
C GLY A 514 19.76 -9.54 7.49
N GLY A 515 18.93 -10.55 7.72
CA GLY A 515 17.63 -10.40 8.35
C GLY A 515 17.71 -9.84 9.76
N SER A 516 18.65 -10.35 10.59
CA SER A 516 18.86 -9.86 11.95
C SER A 516 19.32 -8.39 11.99
N LEU A 517 20.20 -7.99 11.08
CA LEU A 517 20.63 -6.60 10.97
C LEU A 517 19.50 -5.69 10.45
N MET A 518 18.74 -6.17 9.46
CA MET A 518 17.62 -5.41 8.90
C MET A 518 16.49 -5.21 9.91
N LYS A 519 16.30 -6.09 10.90
CA LYS A 519 15.34 -5.86 11.99
C LYS A 519 15.60 -4.57 12.77
N LEU A 520 16.87 -4.18 12.95
CA LEU A 520 17.23 -2.95 13.64
C LEU A 520 16.75 -1.68 12.92
N VAL A 521 16.54 -1.75 11.61
CA VAL A 521 16.15 -0.61 10.77
C VAL A 521 14.80 -0.83 10.08
N ALA A 522 14.10 -1.91 10.40
CA ALA A 522 12.82 -2.25 9.79
C ALA A 522 11.77 -1.11 9.85
N PRO A 523 11.61 -0.36 10.98
CA PRO A 523 10.69 0.77 11.05
C PRO A 523 11.07 1.95 10.15
N LEU A 524 12.30 1.98 9.62
CA LEU A 524 12.78 3.04 8.72
C LEU A 524 12.70 2.63 7.23
N LEU A 525 12.40 1.35 6.96
CA LEU A 525 12.30 0.77 5.61
C LEU A 525 10.88 0.85 5.08
#